data_66d62832eb8e6f8f3d878a57ba13d42e
#
_entry.id   66d62832eb8e6f8f3d878a57ba13d42e
#
_cell.length_a   1.000
_cell.length_b   1.000
_cell.length_c   1.000
_cell.angle_alpha   90.00
_cell.angle_beta   90.00
_cell.angle_gamma   90.00
#
_symmetry.space_group_name_H-M   'P 1'
#
loop_
_entity.id
_entity.type
_entity.pdbx_description
1 polymer ?
#
loop_
_entity_poly.entity_id
_entity_poly.type
_entity_poly.pdbx_seq_one_letter_code
_entity_poly.pdbx_strand_id
1 'polypeptide(L)'
;MCAIAIVLASGAGSFAADWQATLSKEPRGNFPELRPLRASYRFGWSGVTAATGEVHFTKPSTDKFELEGTGRTIGFVRALWKLDATYRAFANSQTLAPIETQQTEIYRSKKIVTHLSFTNNGVTRTRTEGEGAAAKTSSRDFTLPHLFDLHSAALYLRSQSLKQGSVYRVAIYAATNAYLATVTVTGREKISVRAGSYNAIKLDLRLKHIGKHLELEPHKKFRRATIWVSDDAERLILRVDAQIFVGSVFAELQSVRFDDAK
;
A
#
# COMPACT_ATOMS: atom_id res chain seq x y z
N MET A 1 39.53 -54.84 -19.95
CA MET A 1 39.02 -54.22 -18.72
C MET A 1 38.50 -52.85 -19.08
N CYS A 2 37.15 -52.70 -19.29
CA CYS A 2 36.49 -51.41 -19.60
C CYS A 2 36.00 -50.79 -18.29
N ALA A 3 36.48 -49.59 -17.96
CA ALA A 3 35.98 -48.80 -16.86
C ALA A 3 34.88 -47.82 -17.40
N ILE A 4 33.64 -48.05 -16.99
CA ILE A 4 32.52 -47.17 -17.28
C ILE A 4 32.50 -46.08 -16.18
N ALA A 5 32.78 -44.83 -16.57
CA ALA A 5 32.61 -43.66 -15.71
C ALA A 5 31.16 -43.20 -15.81
N ILE A 6 30.40 -43.38 -14.73
CA ILE A 6 29.04 -42.80 -14.57
C ILE A 6 29.21 -41.36 -14.10
N VAL A 7 28.94 -40.41 -14.99
CA VAL A 7 28.82 -38.98 -14.63
C VAL A 7 27.41 -38.77 -14.09
N LEU A 8 27.27 -38.65 -12.77
CA LEU A 8 26.08 -38.18 -12.09
C LEU A 8 26.00 -36.65 -12.24
N ALA A 9 25.24 -36.18 -13.22
CA ALA A 9 24.86 -34.78 -13.31
C ALA A 9 23.81 -34.50 -12.23
N SER A 10 24.23 -34.01 -11.07
CA SER A 10 23.36 -33.47 -10.06
C SER A 10 22.85 -32.10 -10.54
N GLY A 11 21.71 -32.12 -11.22
CA GLY A 11 20.93 -30.91 -11.48
C GLY A 11 20.41 -30.33 -10.16
N ALA A 12 21.13 -29.40 -9.58
CA ALA A 12 20.59 -28.56 -8.52
C ALA A 12 19.53 -27.61 -9.13
N GLY A 13 18.33 -28.13 -9.35
CA GLY A 13 17.17 -27.33 -9.61
C GLY A 13 16.92 -26.46 -8.37
N SER A 14 17.28 -25.19 -8.45
CA SER A 14 16.84 -24.19 -7.48
C SER A 14 15.32 -24.15 -7.53
N PHE A 15 14.67 -24.84 -6.59
CA PHE A 15 13.25 -24.65 -6.32
C PHE A 15 13.11 -23.24 -5.70
N ALA A 16 12.99 -22.23 -6.56
CA ALA A 16 12.40 -20.97 -6.14
C ALA A 16 11.00 -21.36 -5.64
N ALA A 17 10.80 -21.37 -4.31
CA ALA A 17 9.50 -21.67 -3.73
C ALA A 17 8.47 -20.77 -4.43
N ASP A 18 7.41 -21.37 -4.97
CA ASP A 18 6.34 -20.65 -5.62
C ASP A 18 5.65 -19.76 -4.57
N TRP A 19 6.14 -18.55 -4.43
CA TRP A 19 5.60 -17.58 -3.46
C TRP A 19 4.15 -17.22 -3.78
N GLN A 20 3.71 -17.36 -5.03
CA GLN A 20 2.34 -17.09 -5.44
C GLN A 20 1.36 -18.06 -4.77
N ALA A 21 1.79 -19.31 -4.54
CA ALA A 21 1.00 -20.28 -3.76
C ALA A 21 0.81 -19.86 -2.30
N THR A 22 1.65 -18.95 -1.78
CA THR A 22 1.58 -18.45 -0.41
C THR A 22 0.70 -17.23 -0.23
N LEU A 23 0.16 -16.66 -1.33
CA LEU A 23 -0.76 -15.52 -1.26
C LEU A 23 -2.02 -15.90 -0.49
N SER A 24 -2.51 -14.96 0.31
CA SER A 24 -3.79 -15.10 0.99
C SER A 24 -4.91 -15.21 -0.05
N LYS A 25 -5.67 -16.28 0.03
CA LYS A 25 -6.77 -16.60 -0.90
C LYS A 25 -8.14 -16.39 -0.29
N GLU A 26 -8.17 -15.97 0.98
CA GLU A 26 -9.41 -15.69 1.67
C GLU A 26 -10.17 -14.59 0.93
N PRO A 27 -11.48 -14.75 0.72
CA PRO A 27 -12.30 -13.69 0.14
C PRO A 27 -12.38 -12.49 1.09
N ARG A 28 -13.07 -11.44 0.67
CA ARG A 28 -13.46 -10.35 1.56
C ARG A 28 -14.03 -10.93 2.86
N GLY A 29 -13.48 -10.52 3.99
CA GLY A 29 -13.98 -10.91 5.32
C GLY A 29 -15.29 -10.19 5.67
N ASN A 30 -15.95 -10.65 6.73
CA ASN A 30 -17.26 -10.13 7.18
C ASN A 30 -17.17 -8.96 8.16
N PHE A 31 -16.01 -8.33 8.29
CA PHE A 31 -15.91 -7.15 9.17
C PHE A 31 -16.72 -5.98 8.60
N PRO A 32 -17.37 -5.15 9.44
CA PRO A 32 -18.21 -4.05 8.98
C PRO A 32 -17.51 -3.13 7.96
N GLU A 33 -18.25 -2.63 7.00
CA GLU A 33 -17.72 -1.67 6.03
C GLU A 33 -17.24 -0.39 6.73
N LEU A 34 -16.19 0.22 6.18
CA LEU A 34 -15.76 1.53 6.62
C LEU A 34 -16.83 2.56 6.25
N ARG A 35 -17.24 3.37 7.21
CA ARG A 35 -18.16 4.49 6.95
C ARG A 35 -17.44 5.60 6.18
N PRO A 36 -18.15 6.38 5.35
CA PRO A 36 -17.61 7.57 4.75
C PRO A 36 -17.00 8.49 5.79
N LEU A 37 -15.79 8.98 5.54
CA LEU A 37 -15.03 9.79 6.50
C LEU A 37 -14.01 10.70 5.82
N ARG A 38 -13.65 11.75 6.56
CA ARG A 38 -12.48 12.58 6.30
C ARG A 38 -11.49 12.44 7.45
N ALA A 39 -10.24 12.22 7.11
CA ALA A 39 -9.18 12.11 8.11
C ALA A 39 -7.96 12.93 7.68
N SER A 40 -7.29 13.55 8.64
CA SER A 40 -6.03 14.25 8.41
C SER A 40 -4.87 13.51 9.07
N TYR A 41 -3.71 13.54 8.40
CA TYR A 41 -2.50 12.90 8.84
C TYR A 41 -1.33 13.87 8.81
N ARG A 42 -0.39 13.70 9.74
CA ARG A 42 0.96 14.23 9.63
C ARG A 42 1.93 13.14 9.24
N PHE A 43 2.89 13.51 8.44
CA PHE A 43 3.97 12.63 8.01
C PHE A 43 5.30 13.24 8.43
N GLY A 44 6.26 12.38 8.75
CA GLY A 44 7.56 12.88 9.15
C GLY A 44 8.68 11.89 8.94
N TRP A 45 9.89 12.37 9.20
CA TRP A 45 11.13 11.61 9.10
C TRP A 45 11.97 11.86 10.36
N SER A 46 12.43 10.76 10.98
CA SER A 46 13.27 10.80 12.21
C SER A 46 12.71 11.74 13.29
N GLY A 47 11.38 11.71 13.51
CA GLY A 47 10.71 12.53 14.54
C GLY A 47 10.30 13.94 14.10
N VAL A 48 10.79 14.44 12.97
CA VAL A 48 10.46 15.77 12.45
C VAL A 48 9.26 15.69 11.51
N THR A 49 8.23 16.51 11.73
CA THR A 49 7.09 16.61 10.80
C THR A 49 7.54 17.28 9.50
N ALA A 50 7.31 16.58 8.39
CA ALA A 50 7.78 16.97 7.06
C ALA A 50 6.63 17.30 6.10
N ALA A 51 5.45 16.70 6.30
CA ALA A 51 4.29 16.87 5.43
C ALA A 51 2.99 16.68 6.21
N THR A 52 1.90 17.16 5.61
CA THR A 52 0.52 16.87 6.01
C THR A 52 -0.25 16.31 4.82
N GLY A 53 -1.32 15.57 5.10
CA GLY A 53 -2.22 15.07 4.09
C GLY A 53 -3.61 14.85 4.65
N GLU A 54 -4.57 14.82 3.75
CA GLU A 54 -5.97 14.54 4.06
C GLU A 54 -6.43 13.38 3.19
N VAL A 55 -7.31 12.57 3.72
CA VAL A 55 -8.01 11.52 3.00
C VAL A 55 -9.51 11.69 3.15
N HIS A 56 -10.22 11.42 2.08
CA HIS A 56 -11.67 11.37 2.03
C HIS A 56 -12.06 10.01 1.46
N PHE A 57 -12.71 9.20 2.28
CA PHE A 57 -13.24 7.91 1.88
C PHE A 57 -14.73 8.01 1.69
N THR A 58 -15.23 7.53 0.57
CA THR A 58 -16.65 7.54 0.21
C THR A 58 -17.09 6.22 -0.42
N LYS A 59 -18.42 6.05 -0.50
CA LYS A 59 -19.07 4.98 -1.26
C LYS A 59 -20.01 5.65 -2.28
N PRO A 60 -19.48 6.10 -3.44
CA PRO A 60 -20.25 6.87 -4.42
C PRO A 60 -21.39 6.08 -5.07
N SER A 61 -21.31 4.74 -5.05
CA SER A 61 -22.36 3.82 -5.53
C SER A 61 -22.34 2.53 -4.71
N THR A 62 -23.35 1.69 -4.89
CA THR A 62 -23.46 0.40 -4.17
C THR A 62 -22.30 -0.56 -4.46
N ASP A 63 -21.66 -0.44 -5.62
CA ASP A 63 -20.62 -1.33 -6.13
C ASP A 63 -19.19 -0.75 -6.05
N LYS A 64 -19.02 0.52 -5.57
CA LYS A 64 -17.72 1.20 -5.55
C LYS A 64 -17.41 1.85 -4.22
N PHE A 65 -16.16 1.66 -3.78
CA PHE A 65 -15.49 2.51 -2.81
C PHE A 65 -14.54 3.47 -3.52
N GLU A 66 -14.41 4.68 -2.98
CA GLU A 66 -13.50 5.69 -3.45
C GLU A 66 -12.66 6.24 -2.29
N LEU A 67 -11.36 6.42 -2.54
CA LEU A 67 -10.44 7.13 -1.68
C LEU A 67 -9.83 8.29 -2.45
N GLU A 68 -10.05 9.50 -1.97
CA GLU A 68 -9.32 10.68 -2.39
C GLU A 68 -8.30 11.05 -1.32
N GLY A 69 -7.11 11.42 -1.74
CA GLY A 69 -6.04 11.83 -0.85
C GLY A 69 -5.33 13.07 -1.38
N THR A 70 -4.91 13.94 -0.46
CA THR A 70 -4.01 15.06 -0.76
C THR A 70 -2.84 15.01 0.19
N GLY A 71 -1.70 15.52 -0.24
CA GLY A 71 -0.51 15.62 0.59
C GLY A 71 0.39 16.75 0.15
N ARG A 72 1.05 17.40 1.11
CA ARG A 72 2.03 18.44 0.81
C ARG A 72 3.12 18.48 1.86
N THR A 73 4.33 18.76 1.43
CA THR A 73 5.42 19.10 2.35
C THR A 73 5.16 20.44 3.03
N ILE A 74 5.65 20.61 4.26
CA ILE A 74 5.43 21.80 5.06
C ILE A 74 6.76 22.31 5.68
N GLY A 75 6.71 23.54 6.23
CA GLY A 75 7.82 24.14 6.98
C GLY A 75 9.14 24.14 6.21
N PHE A 76 10.23 23.89 6.91
CA PHE A 76 11.58 23.87 6.33
C PHE A 76 11.75 22.81 5.25
N VAL A 77 11.11 21.64 5.40
CA VAL A 77 11.17 20.58 4.37
C VAL A 77 10.59 21.07 3.05
N ARG A 78 9.50 21.86 3.06
CA ARG A 78 8.91 22.42 1.84
C ARG A 78 9.85 23.44 1.16
N ALA A 79 10.63 24.19 1.91
CA ALA A 79 11.60 25.13 1.32
C ALA A 79 12.69 24.37 0.54
N LEU A 80 13.14 23.23 1.04
CA LEU A 80 14.13 22.39 0.39
C LEU A 80 13.55 21.50 -0.72
N TRP A 81 12.40 20.92 -0.45
CA TRP A 81 11.75 19.93 -1.32
C TRP A 81 10.25 20.17 -1.38
N LYS A 82 9.83 21.06 -2.27
CA LYS A 82 8.41 21.35 -2.50
C LYS A 82 7.77 20.18 -3.25
N LEU A 83 6.84 19.50 -2.56
CA LEU A 83 6.00 18.44 -3.12
C LEU A 83 4.55 18.73 -2.76
N ASP A 84 3.68 18.71 -3.76
CA ASP A 84 2.23 18.62 -3.63
C ASP A 84 1.77 17.35 -4.36
N ALA A 85 0.90 16.58 -3.75
CA ALA A 85 0.42 15.31 -4.29
C ALA A 85 -1.09 15.18 -4.14
N THR A 86 -1.73 14.56 -5.13
CA THR A 86 -3.11 14.09 -5.05
C THR A 86 -3.17 12.62 -5.43
N TYR A 87 -4.10 11.91 -4.82
CA TYR A 87 -4.32 10.49 -5.02
C TYR A 87 -5.82 10.23 -5.11
N ARG A 88 -6.24 9.41 -6.05
CA ARG A 88 -7.61 8.94 -6.18
C ARG A 88 -7.60 7.48 -6.56
N ALA A 89 -8.38 6.66 -5.86
CA ALA A 89 -8.45 5.22 -6.11
C ALA A 89 -9.88 4.73 -5.97
N PHE A 90 -10.23 3.77 -6.82
CA PHE A 90 -11.51 3.08 -6.79
C PHE A 90 -11.32 1.58 -6.58
N ALA A 91 -12.14 1.02 -5.71
CA ALA A 91 -12.21 -0.42 -5.47
C ALA A 91 -13.66 -0.91 -5.59
N ASN A 92 -13.84 -2.14 -6.08
CA ASN A 92 -15.14 -2.80 -6.07
C ASN A 92 -15.58 -3.07 -4.63
N SER A 93 -16.79 -2.69 -4.25
CA SER A 93 -17.26 -2.79 -2.86
C SER A 93 -17.53 -4.24 -2.43
N GLN A 94 -17.83 -5.14 -3.35
CA GLN A 94 -18.13 -6.54 -3.05
C GLN A 94 -16.87 -7.40 -2.92
N THR A 95 -15.94 -7.23 -3.87
CA THR A 95 -14.73 -8.05 -3.95
C THR A 95 -13.51 -7.39 -3.33
N LEU A 96 -13.55 -6.07 -3.12
CA LEU A 96 -12.44 -5.20 -2.75
C LEU A 96 -11.29 -5.18 -3.77
N ALA A 97 -11.54 -5.71 -4.98
CA ALA A 97 -10.57 -5.65 -6.06
C ALA A 97 -10.38 -4.19 -6.53
N PRO A 98 -9.14 -3.76 -6.84
CA PRO A 98 -8.88 -2.44 -7.37
C PRO A 98 -9.48 -2.30 -8.77
N ILE A 99 -9.94 -1.10 -9.10
CA ILE A 99 -10.45 -0.74 -10.42
C ILE A 99 -9.42 0.14 -11.12
N GLU A 100 -9.12 1.27 -10.52
CA GLU A 100 -8.13 2.21 -11.04
C GLU A 100 -7.57 3.09 -9.93
N THR A 101 -6.39 3.64 -10.18
CA THR A 101 -5.74 4.61 -9.30
C THR A 101 -5.13 5.72 -10.14
N GLN A 102 -5.32 6.96 -9.72
CA GLN A 102 -4.67 8.12 -10.29
C GLN A 102 -3.87 8.84 -9.22
N GLN A 103 -2.61 9.12 -9.50
CA GLN A 103 -1.73 9.90 -8.63
C GLN A 103 -1.13 11.05 -9.42
N THR A 104 -1.19 12.26 -8.88
CA THR A 104 -0.50 13.42 -9.41
C THR A 104 0.50 13.93 -8.39
N GLU A 105 1.73 14.13 -8.80
CA GLU A 105 2.82 14.66 -7.98
C GLU A 105 3.40 15.90 -8.66
N ILE A 106 3.54 16.98 -7.91
CA ILE A 106 4.13 18.23 -8.39
C ILE A 106 5.37 18.51 -7.54
N TYR A 107 6.54 18.31 -8.13
CA TYR A 107 7.85 18.61 -7.56
C TYR A 107 8.36 19.92 -8.09
N ARG A 108 8.28 21.01 -7.30
CA ARG A 108 8.60 22.37 -7.77
C ARG A 108 7.76 22.71 -9.00
N SER A 109 8.33 22.57 -10.21
CA SER A 109 7.67 22.81 -11.50
C SER A 109 7.42 21.52 -12.31
N LYS A 110 7.94 20.37 -11.87
CA LYS A 110 7.76 19.10 -12.58
C LYS A 110 6.49 18.42 -12.13
N LYS A 111 5.55 18.22 -13.06
CA LYS A 111 4.31 17.44 -12.82
C LYS A 111 4.48 16.02 -13.34
N ILE A 112 4.03 15.07 -12.54
CA ILE A 112 4.01 13.65 -12.87
C ILE A 112 2.60 13.15 -12.58
N VAL A 113 1.96 12.56 -13.59
CA VAL A 113 0.68 11.88 -13.45
C VAL A 113 0.91 10.40 -13.69
N THR A 114 0.50 9.57 -12.75
CA THR A 114 0.53 8.11 -12.87
C THR A 114 -0.90 7.60 -12.79
N HIS A 115 -1.31 6.85 -13.78
CA HIS A 115 -2.60 6.16 -13.84
C HIS A 115 -2.37 4.66 -13.87
N LEU A 116 -3.08 3.91 -13.03
CA LEU A 116 -3.08 2.47 -12.95
C LEU A 116 -4.49 1.98 -13.29
N SER A 117 -4.61 1.12 -14.28
CA SER A 117 -5.87 0.45 -14.64
C SER A 117 -5.71 -1.05 -14.34
N PHE A 118 -6.55 -1.57 -13.44
CA PHE A 118 -6.45 -2.95 -12.98
C PHE A 118 -7.42 -3.85 -13.74
N THR A 119 -6.98 -5.07 -13.99
CA THR A 119 -7.77 -6.17 -14.56
C THR A 119 -7.59 -7.41 -13.70
N ASN A 120 -8.34 -8.48 -13.97
CA ASN A 120 -8.17 -9.76 -13.28
C ASN A 120 -6.75 -10.37 -13.47
N ASN A 121 -6.03 -9.97 -14.51
CA ASN A 121 -4.74 -10.54 -14.89
C ASN A 121 -3.54 -9.63 -14.57
N GLY A 122 -3.78 -8.43 -14.02
CA GLY A 122 -2.69 -7.52 -13.71
C GLY A 122 -3.06 -6.05 -13.80
N VAL A 123 -2.10 -5.21 -14.12
CA VAL A 123 -2.24 -3.75 -14.16
C VAL A 123 -1.52 -3.15 -15.36
N THR A 124 -2.18 -2.19 -16.01
CA THR A 124 -1.55 -1.28 -16.99
C THR A 124 -1.23 0.03 -16.29
N ARG A 125 0.03 0.44 -16.32
CA ARG A 125 0.48 1.72 -15.79
C ARG A 125 0.76 2.68 -16.93
N THR A 126 0.10 3.83 -16.94
CA THR A 126 0.43 4.99 -17.78
C THR A 126 1.02 6.10 -16.92
N ARG A 127 2.19 6.61 -17.30
CA ARG A 127 2.89 7.67 -16.60
C ARG A 127 3.22 8.81 -17.57
N THR A 128 2.77 10.01 -17.22
CA THR A 128 3.03 11.24 -17.97
C THR A 128 3.88 12.18 -17.13
N GLU A 129 5.00 12.66 -17.67
CA GLU A 129 5.91 13.61 -17.03
C GLU A 129 5.94 14.91 -17.84
N GLY A 130 5.73 16.04 -17.17
CA GLY A 130 5.62 17.36 -17.78
C GLY A 130 4.20 17.76 -18.14
N GLU A 131 4.06 18.87 -18.86
CA GLU A 131 2.77 19.45 -19.27
C GLU A 131 2.85 19.94 -20.73
N GLY A 132 1.68 20.06 -21.38
CA GLY A 132 1.56 20.55 -22.76
C GLY A 132 2.29 19.67 -23.78
N ALA A 133 2.80 20.26 -24.84
CA ALA A 133 3.48 19.58 -25.95
C ALA A 133 4.81 18.91 -25.56
N ALA A 134 5.41 19.31 -24.42
CA ALA A 134 6.66 18.71 -23.90
C ALA A 134 6.40 17.49 -22.98
N ALA A 135 5.16 17.12 -22.73
CA ALA A 135 4.83 15.99 -21.88
C ALA A 135 5.30 14.66 -22.50
N LYS A 136 5.93 13.82 -21.69
CA LYS A 136 6.39 12.49 -22.09
C LYS A 136 5.53 11.43 -21.41
N THR A 137 4.85 10.62 -22.21
CA THR A 137 4.00 9.52 -21.71
C THR A 137 4.65 8.18 -21.99
N SER A 138 4.60 7.29 -20.99
CA SER A 138 5.04 5.90 -21.10
C SER A 138 3.97 4.98 -20.52
N SER A 139 3.79 3.81 -21.14
CA SER A 139 2.90 2.76 -20.65
C SER A 139 3.69 1.48 -20.40
N ARG A 140 3.26 0.71 -19.37
CA ARG A 140 3.82 -0.60 -19.05
C ARG A 140 2.73 -1.48 -18.45
N ASP A 141 2.74 -2.73 -18.87
CA ASP A 141 1.90 -3.77 -18.30
C ASP A 141 2.69 -4.59 -17.28
N PHE A 142 2.00 -5.02 -16.24
CA PHE A 142 2.51 -5.98 -15.28
C PHE A 142 1.47 -7.06 -15.06
N THR A 143 1.80 -8.29 -15.45
CA THR A 143 0.91 -9.44 -15.42
C THR A 143 1.10 -10.21 -14.12
N LEU A 144 0.12 -10.16 -13.25
CA LEU A 144 0.01 -10.96 -12.03
C LEU A 144 -1.46 -10.95 -11.59
N PRO A 145 -2.13 -12.11 -11.49
CA PRO A 145 -3.50 -12.19 -10.98
C PRO A 145 -3.60 -11.74 -9.52
N HIS A 146 -4.79 -11.29 -9.11
CA HIS A 146 -5.09 -10.89 -7.73
C HIS A 146 -4.16 -9.79 -7.18
N LEU A 147 -3.79 -8.86 -8.04
CA LEU A 147 -2.96 -7.70 -7.67
C LEU A 147 -3.84 -6.60 -7.07
N PHE A 148 -3.43 -6.08 -5.93
CA PHE A 148 -4.08 -4.96 -5.25
C PHE A 148 -3.35 -3.64 -5.54
N ASP A 149 -4.03 -2.52 -5.38
CA ASP A 149 -3.41 -1.24 -5.08
C ASP A 149 -3.30 -1.03 -3.55
N LEU A 150 -2.77 0.10 -3.11
CA LEU A 150 -2.64 0.39 -1.68
C LEU A 150 -3.99 0.53 -0.97
N HIS A 151 -4.99 1.14 -1.65
CA HIS A 151 -6.32 1.36 -1.09
C HIS A 151 -7.07 0.03 -0.93
N SER A 152 -7.16 -0.75 -1.99
CA SER A 152 -7.85 -2.04 -1.97
C SER A 152 -7.18 -3.04 -1.04
N ALA A 153 -5.84 -3.04 -0.94
CA ALA A 153 -5.12 -3.87 0.03
C ALA A 153 -5.45 -3.48 1.48
N ALA A 154 -5.57 -2.18 1.77
CA ALA A 154 -5.97 -1.69 3.08
C ALA A 154 -7.42 -2.10 3.41
N LEU A 155 -8.35 -1.97 2.46
CA LEU A 155 -9.74 -2.42 2.62
C LEU A 155 -9.82 -3.94 2.83
N TYR A 156 -9.04 -4.71 2.05
CA TYR A 156 -8.97 -6.17 2.19
C TYR A 156 -8.50 -6.56 3.59
N LEU A 157 -7.36 -6.03 4.06
CA LEU A 157 -6.84 -6.32 5.40
C LEU A 157 -7.83 -5.90 6.48
N ARG A 158 -8.44 -4.72 6.33
CA ARG A 158 -9.47 -4.23 7.23
C ARG A 158 -10.66 -5.20 7.34
N SER A 159 -11.04 -5.87 6.26
CA SER A 159 -12.17 -6.82 6.25
C SER A 159 -11.88 -8.12 7.00
N GLN A 160 -10.61 -8.48 7.20
CA GLN A 160 -10.20 -9.75 7.81
C GLN A 160 -10.35 -9.74 9.34
N SER A 161 -10.31 -10.92 9.95
CA SER A 161 -10.52 -11.06 11.41
C SER A 161 -9.41 -10.42 12.27
N LEU A 162 -8.21 -10.24 11.74
CA LEU A 162 -7.03 -9.70 12.41
C LEU A 162 -6.75 -10.33 13.79
N LYS A 163 -6.88 -11.65 13.89
CA LYS A 163 -6.53 -12.41 15.11
C LYS A 163 -5.02 -12.39 15.30
N GLN A 164 -4.56 -12.30 16.55
CA GLN A 164 -3.13 -12.36 16.85
C GLN A 164 -2.48 -13.62 16.27
N GLY A 165 -1.32 -13.47 15.66
CA GLY A 165 -0.60 -14.52 14.96
C GLY A 165 -1.03 -14.74 13.52
N SER A 166 -2.15 -14.17 13.05
CA SER A 166 -2.55 -14.26 11.65
C SER A 166 -1.52 -13.57 10.73
N VAL A 167 -1.29 -14.18 9.57
CA VAL A 167 -0.37 -13.68 8.54
C VAL A 167 -1.13 -13.56 7.23
N TYR A 168 -1.11 -12.36 6.65
CA TYR A 168 -1.70 -12.07 5.35
C TYR A 168 -0.60 -11.73 4.35
N ARG A 169 -0.65 -12.36 3.18
CA ARG A 169 0.28 -12.11 2.07
C ARG A 169 -0.49 -11.66 0.86
N VAL A 170 -0.23 -10.43 0.42
CA VAL A 170 -0.92 -9.82 -0.72
C VAL A 170 0.09 -9.24 -1.70
N ALA A 171 -0.15 -9.41 -2.98
CA ALA A 171 0.61 -8.73 -4.02
C ALA A 171 0.01 -7.35 -4.25
N ILE A 172 0.82 -6.29 -4.15
CA ILE A 172 0.40 -4.90 -4.33
C ILE A 172 1.20 -4.25 -5.45
N TYR A 173 0.56 -3.38 -6.24
CA TYR A 173 1.23 -2.51 -7.19
C TYR A 173 1.10 -1.07 -6.70
N ALA A 174 2.23 -0.48 -6.31
CA ALA A 174 2.29 0.87 -5.76
C ALA A 174 3.04 1.79 -6.72
N ALA A 175 2.34 2.73 -7.29
CA ALA A 175 2.82 3.72 -8.25
C ALA A 175 3.59 3.13 -9.44
N THR A 176 4.76 2.54 -9.22
CA THR A 176 5.67 2.11 -10.32
C THR A 176 6.16 0.67 -10.20
N ASN A 177 5.95 0.02 -9.07
CA ASN A 177 6.51 -1.29 -8.78
C ASN A 177 5.51 -2.21 -8.07
N ALA A 178 5.70 -3.51 -8.27
CA ALA A 178 4.97 -4.55 -7.57
C ALA A 178 5.74 -5.03 -6.33
N TYR A 179 5.00 -5.37 -5.27
CA TYR A 179 5.55 -5.86 -4.01
C TYR A 179 4.72 -7.01 -3.46
N LEU A 180 5.38 -7.99 -2.87
CA LEU A 180 4.76 -8.92 -1.94
C LEU A 180 4.76 -8.28 -0.56
N ALA A 181 3.58 -7.92 -0.07
CA ALA A 181 3.37 -7.46 1.29
C ALA A 181 3.03 -8.65 2.19
N THR A 182 3.79 -8.82 3.27
CA THR A 182 3.49 -9.77 4.34
C THR A 182 3.12 -8.96 5.58
N VAL A 183 1.89 -9.12 6.05
CA VAL A 183 1.34 -8.45 7.23
C VAL A 183 1.08 -9.48 8.31
N THR A 184 1.71 -9.33 9.47
CA THR A 184 1.53 -10.20 10.64
C THR A 184 0.84 -9.43 11.75
N VAL A 185 -0.23 -9.97 12.31
CA VAL A 185 -0.89 -9.41 13.49
C VAL A 185 -0.08 -9.80 14.73
N THR A 186 0.64 -8.84 15.32
CA THR A 186 1.60 -9.10 16.40
C THR A 186 0.99 -8.96 17.81
N GLY A 187 -0.12 -8.24 17.95
CA GLY A 187 -0.77 -8.06 19.24
C GLY A 187 -1.73 -6.89 19.27
N ARG A 188 -2.07 -6.49 20.49
CA ARG A 188 -2.93 -5.34 20.79
C ARG A 188 -2.29 -4.52 21.88
N GLU A 189 -2.39 -3.20 21.78
CA GLU A 189 -1.90 -2.27 22.79
C GLU A 189 -2.70 -0.95 22.74
N LYS A 190 -2.61 -0.18 23.81
CA LYS A 190 -3.15 1.20 23.80
C LYS A 190 -2.13 2.14 23.20
N ILE A 191 -2.58 2.99 22.28
CA ILE A 191 -1.76 4.08 21.73
C ILE A 191 -2.52 5.40 21.82
N SER A 192 -1.75 6.48 21.91
CA SER A 192 -2.28 7.84 21.83
C SER A 192 -1.71 8.51 20.59
N VAL A 193 -2.59 9.08 19.79
CA VAL A 193 -2.30 9.94 18.65
C VAL A 193 -3.02 11.27 18.85
N ARG A 194 -2.78 12.29 18.03
CA ARG A 194 -3.46 13.57 18.19
C ARG A 194 -4.99 13.47 18.14
N ALA A 195 -5.52 12.56 17.34
CA ALA A 195 -6.97 12.31 17.25
C ALA A 195 -7.59 11.69 18.51
N GLY A 196 -6.78 11.18 19.46
CA GLY A 196 -7.27 10.57 20.70
C GLY A 196 -6.47 9.35 21.14
N SER A 197 -6.98 8.65 22.16
CA SER A 197 -6.41 7.40 22.67
C SER A 197 -7.27 6.22 22.24
N TYR A 198 -6.63 5.17 21.74
CA TYR A 198 -7.29 4.01 21.13
C TYR A 198 -6.71 2.70 21.66
N ASN A 199 -7.56 1.68 21.80
CA ASN A 199 -7.08 0.31 21.73
C ASN A 199 -6.74 0.03 20.27
N ALA A 200 -5.58 -0.52 20.01
CA ALA A 200 -5.08 -0.71 18.66
C ALA A 200 -4.62 -2.13 18.41
N ILE A 201 -4.87 -2.63 17.22
CA ILE A 201 -4.29 -3.84 16.67
C ILE A 201 -2.95 -3.46 16.06
N LYS A 202 -1.88 -4.16 16.47
CA LYS A 202 -0.52 -3.94 16.00
C LYS A 202 -0.16 -4.92 14.89
N LEU A 203 0.27 -4.39 13.75
CA LEU A 203 0.64 -5.14 12.56
C LEU A 203 2.12 -4.92 12.24
N ASP A 204 2.85 -6.00 11.92
CA ASP A 204 4.19 -5.93 11.32
C ASP A 204 4.06 -6.10 9.80
N LEU A 205 4.54 -5.13 9.03
CA LEU A 205 4.55 -5.15 7.57
C LEU A 205 5.97 -5.34 7.05
N ARG A 206 6.13 -6.30 6.16
CA ARG A 206 7.35 -6.54 5.39
C ARG A 206 7.04 -6.52 3.91
N LEU A 207 7.96 -5.96 3.12
CA LEU A 207 7.84 -5.87 1.66
C LEU A 207 9.02 -6.57 1.00
N LYS A 208 8.71 -7.34 -0.06
CA LYS A 208 9.69 -7.79 -1.05
C LYS A 208 9.27 -7.23 -2.40
N HIS A 209 10.24 -6.76 -3.18
CA HIS A 209 10.00 -6.32 -4.55
C HIS A 209 9.67 -7.55 -5.43
N ILE A 210 8.69 -7.43 -6.31
CA ILE A 210 8.39 -8.43 -7.32
C ILE A 210 8.96 -7.92 -8.64
N GLY A 211 9.98 -8.60 -9.14
CA GLY A 211 10.63 -8.26 -10.38
C GLY A 211 9.80 -8.60 -11.62
N LYS A 212 10.36 -8.30 -12.80
CA LYS A 212 9.67 -8.46 -14.09
C LYS A 212 9.30 -9.93 -14.40
N HIS A 213 10.11 -10.87 -13.95
CA HIS A 213 9.90 -12.31 -14.13
C HIS A 213 9.31 -12.96 -12.88
N LEU A 214 8.66 -12.17 -12.03
CA LEU A 214 8.01 -12.56 -10.77
C LEU A 214 8.98 -13.10 -9.71
N GLU A 215 10.27 -12.82 -9.83
CA GLU A 215 11.28 -13.08 -8.80
C GLU A 215 11.08 -12.15 -7.59
N LEU A 216 11.33 -12.65 -6.39
CA LEU A 216 11.28 -11.85 -5.16
C LEU A 216 12.65 -11.32 -4.78
N GLU A 217 12.76 -10.01 -4.70
CA GLU A 217 13.96 -9.31 -4.27
C GLU A 217 13.76 -8.58 -2.95
N PRO A 218 14.80 -8.39 -2.11
CA PRO A 218 14.73 -7.51 -0.97
C PRO A 218 14.36 -6.08 -1.39
N HIS A 219 13.49 -5.43 -0.63
CA HIS A 219 13.21 -4.02 -0.89
C HIS A 219 14.44 -3.15 -0.55
N LYS A 220 14.96 -2.38 -1.53
CA LYS A 220 16.24 -1.64 -1.40
C LYS A 220 16.27 -0.62 -0.26
N LYS A 221 15.17 0.08 -0.02
CA LYS A 221 15.11 1.19 0.95
C LYS A 221 14.27 0.86 2.19
N PHE A 222 13.21 0.08 2.05
CA PHE A 222 12.30 -0.25 3.13
C PHE A 222 12.79 -1.48 3.88
N ARG A 223 12.74 -1.45 5.21
CA ARG A 223 13.12 -2.57 6.08
C ARG A 223 11.89 -3.28 6.61
N ARG A 224 11.07 -2.55 7.34
CA ARG A 224 9.79 -3.02 7.90
C ARG A 224 8.95 -1.81 8.30
N ALA A 225 7.65 -2.01 8.52
CA ALA A 225 6.82 -1.03 9.21
C ALA A 225 6.00 -1.69 10.31
N THR A 226 5.70 -0.91 11.33
CA THR A 226 4.64 -1.22 12.29
C THR A 226 3.45 -0.33 11.96
N ILE A 227 2.27 -0.94 11.87
CA ILE A 227 1.01 -0.26 11.60
C ILE A 227 0.09 -0.50 12.80
N TRP A 228 -0.51 0.56 13.32
CA TRP A 228 -1.56 0.48 14.33
C TRP A 228 -2.88 0.84 13.69
N VAL A 229 -3.85 -0.06 13.80
CA VAL A 229 -5.23 0.18 13.40
C VAL A 229 -6.11 0.15 14.65
N SER A 230 -7.16 0.97 14.72
CA SER A 230 -8.06 0.98 15.86
C SER A 230 -8.76 -0.39 16.00
N ASP A 231 -8.89 -0.87 17.25
CA ASP A 231 -9.55 -2.14 17.56
C ASP A 231 -11.04 -1.89 17.88
N ASP A 232 -11.72 -1.26 16.92
CA ASP A 232 -13.13 -0.92 16.93
C ASP A 232 -13.77 -1.21 15.57
N ALA A 233 -15.03 -0.86 15.37
CA ALA A 233 -15.76 -1.10 14.13
C ALA A 233 -15.16 -0.34 12.92
N GLU A 234 -14.41 0.72 13.14
CA GLU A 234 -13.88 1.55 12.06
C GLU A 234 -12.52 1.08 11.55
N ARG A 235 -11.70 0.43 12.40
CA ARG A 235 -10.33 -0.01 12.06
C ARG A 235 -9.54 1.05 11.31
N LEU A 236 -9.52 2.26 11.88
CA LEU A 236 -8.79 3.39 11.34
C LEU A 236 -7.28 3.14 11.42
N ILE A 237 -6.54 3.53 10.41
CA ILE A 237 -5.08 3.59 10.50
C ILE A 237 -4.73 4.75 11.43
N LEU A 238 -4.23 4.44 12.62
CA LEU A 238 -3.87 5.40 13.65
C LEU A 238 -2.46 5.93 13.47
N ARG A 239 -1.53 4.99 13.22
CA ARG A 239 -0.11 5.30 13.06
C ARG A 239 0.58 4.25 12.19
N VAL A 240 1.55 4.68 11.43
CA VAL A 240 2.51 3.85 10.69
C VAL A 240 3.90 4.34 11.01
N ASP A 241 4.78 3.45 11.49
CA ASP A 241 6.20 3.71 11.67
C ASP A 241 6.99 2.78 10.77
N ALA A 242 7.68 3.31 9.77
CA ALA A 242 8.45 2.51 8.83
C ALA A 242 9.95 2.79 8.98
N GLN A 243 10.72 1.71 9.12
CA GLN A 243 12.18 1.75 9.10
C GLN A 243 12.64 1.71 7.65
N ILE A 244 13.40 2.71 7.26
CA ILE A 244 14.01 2.80 5.93
C ILE A 244 15.54 2.76 6.04
N PHE A 245 16.23 2.74 4.91
CA PHE A 245 17.70 2.65 4.87
C PHE A 245 18.38 3.74 5.73
N VAL A 246 17.82 4.95 5.74
CA VAL A 246 18.31 6.05 6.58
C VAL A 246 17.17 6.56 7.46
N GLY A 247 17.19 6.21 8.75
CA GLY A 247 16.22 6.67 9.74
C GLY A 247 14.86 5.96 9.67
N SER A 248 13.83 6.66 10.11
CA SER A 248 12.46 6.18 10.11
C SER A 248 11.52 7.23 9.55
N VAL A 249 10.44 6.79 8.89
CA VAL A 249 9.34 7.65 8.48
C VAL A 249 8.08 7.25 9.25
N PHE A 250 7.22 8.23 9.52
CA PHE A 250 5.97 7.97 10.19
C PHE A 250 4.80 8.66 9.49
N ALA A 251 3.62 8.08 9.65
CA ALA A 251 2.33 8.72 9.42
C ALA A 251 1.50 8.59 10.69
N GLU A 252 0.80 9.66 11.11
CA GLU A 252 0.01 9.66 12.34
C GLU A 252 -1.30 10.43 12.14
N LEU A 253 -2.40 9.81 12.56
CA LEU A 253 -3.74 10.39 12.51
C LEU A 253 -3.82 11.63 13.40
N GLN A 254 -4.27 12.75 12.82
CA GLN A 254 -4.42 14.02 13.53
C GLN A 254 -5.87 14.31 13.88
N SER A 255 -6.78 13.98 12.99
CA SER A 255 -8.23 14.11 13.18
C SER A 255 -8.98 13.15 12.28
N VAL A 256 -10.18 12.77 12.69
CA VAL A 256 -11.14 12.03 11.88
C VAL A 256 -12.54 12.60 12.09
N ARG A 257 -13.32 12.69 11.03
CA ARG A 257 -14.72 13.03 11.04
C ARG A 257 -15.44 12.09 10.09
N PHE A 258 -16.49 11.45 10.58
CA PHE A 258 -17.37 10.64 9.77
C PHE A 258 -18.39 11.55 9.07
N ASP A 259 -18.62 11.28 7.80
CA ASP A 259 -19.71 11.94 7.10
C ASP A 259 -21.00 11.26 7.59
N ASP A 260 -21.95 12.05 8.11
CA ASP A 260 -23.23 11.53 8.57
C ASP A 260 -23.97 10.88 7.39
N ALA A 261 -24.51 9.67 7.63
CA ALA A 261 -25.38 9.03 6.65
C ALA A 261 -26.60 9.95 6.44
N LYS A 262 -26.73 10.49 5.21
CA LYS A 262 -27.93 11.21 4.81
C LYS A 262 -29.09 10.26 4.64
#